data_bacab97a96ffc0ff16d9bb2a52055a59
#
_entry.id   bacab97a96ffc0ff16d9bb2a52055a59
#
_cell.length_a   1.000
_cell.length_b   1.000
_cell.length_c   1.000
_cell.angle_alpha   90.00
_cell.angle_beta   90.00
_cell.angle_gamma   90.00
#
_symmetry.space_group_name_H-M   'P 1'
#
loop_
_entity.id
_entity.type
_entity.pdbx_description
1 polymer ?
#
loop_
_entity_poly.entity_id
_entity_poly.type
_entity_poly.pdbx_seq_one_letter_code
_entity_poly.pdbx_strand_id
1 'polypeptide(L)'
;MASYRYERDIDPKDLKPRKQRQYSRKERWANWWDYNLKWVLIFGIAGAFVAYCFIGQYFLTTHPDYNVAVVSPYYLPEATVTALQQQLAAYGEDCNGDGKVVVKLNQYTMAFNSEDSDAYLDMAGTTKLSTDIQSSLSSIFILYDPAGFQQTTGTLRYLDGHLPKSDADSDWWNMVYRWTDCPVLTGMELGSYTSDAVQSASGDSQTLLADYYIGIRGAWLKESASLLENGEPLWANLTAGAVSTAGEGH
;
A
#
# COMPACT_ATOMS: atom_id res chain seq x y z
N MET A 1 -1.14 -24.59 -56.46
CA MET A 1 -2.02 -25.38 -57.37
C MET A 1 -1.10 -25.97 -58.45
N ALA A 2 -0.85 -27.27 -58.33
CA ALA A 2 -0.14 -27.98 -59.43
C ALA A 2 -1.06 -27.97 -60.64
N SER A 3 -0.51 -27.55 -61.77
CA SER A 3 -1.27 -27.37 -63.00
C SER A 3 -1.85 -28.69 -63.43
N TYR A 4 -3.18 -28.72 -63.60
CA TYR A 4 -3.94 -29.86 -64.15
C TYR A 4 -3.42 -30.48 -65.48
N ARG A 5 -2.51 -29.77 -66.16
CA ARG A 5 -1.82 -30.26 -67.33
C ARG A 5 -0.71 -31.28 -67.02
N TYR A 6 -0.15 -31.31 -65.81
CA TYR A 6 0.94 -32.23 -65.47
C TYR A 6 0.48 -33.62 -65.02
N GLU A 7 -0.78 -33.76 -64.62
CA GLU A 7 -1.36 -35.07 -64.24
C GLU A 7 -1.82 -35.93 -65.40
N ARG A 8 -1.97 -35.33 -66.60
CA ARG A 8 -2.53 -35.99 -67.73
C ARG A 8 -1.57 -36.90 -68.50
N ASP A 9 -0.27 -36.78 -68.36
CA ASP A 9 0.76 -37.50 -69.11
C ASP A 9 1.54 -38.52 -68.25
N ILE A 10 1.09 -38.80 -67.01
CA ILE A 10 1.69 -39.85 -66.20
C ILE A 10 0.95 -41.15 -66.36
N ASP A 11 1.61 -42.15 -66.93
CA ASP A 11 1.05 -43.49 -67.07
C ASP A 11 0.68 -44.03 -65.68
N PRO A 12 -0.60 -44.52 -65.47
CA PRO A 12 -0.99 -45.04 -64.13
C PRO A 12 -0.10 -46.16 -63.58
N LYS A 13 0.68 -46.82 -64.46
CA LYS A 13 1.64 -47.85 -64.07
C LYS A 13 2.92 -47.27 -63.39
N ASP A 14 3.21 -46.00 -63.61
CA ASP A 14 4.34 -45.31 -62.99
C ASP A 14 4.00 -44.69 -61.60
N LEU A 15 2.73 -44.67 -61.29
CA LEU A 15 2.26 -44.26 -59.96
C LEU A 15 2.46 -45.37 -58.91
N LYS A 16 3.71 -45.73 -58.64
CA LYS A 16 4.02 -46.62 -57.53
C LYS A 16 3.62 -45.93 -56.24
N PRO A 17 2.76 -46.55 -55.40
CA PRO A 17 2.42 -45.96 -54.11
C PRO A 17 3.74 -45.74 -53.33
N ARG A 18 4.04 -44.47 -53.00
CA ARG A 18 5.21 -44.13 -52.18
C ARG A 18 5.08 -44.91 -50.88
N LYS A 19 6.03 -45.84 -50.65
CA LYS A 19 6.11 -46.55 -49.38
C LYS A 19 6.16 -45.47 -48.27
N GLN A 20 5.14 -45.44 -47.43
CA GLN A 20 5.13 -44.55 -46.28
C GLN A 20 6.30 -44.95 -45.37
N ARG A 21 7.28 -44.06 -45.25
CA ARG A 21 8.44 -44.24 -44.37
C ARG A 21 7.93 -44.26 -42.94
N GLN A 22 8.09 -45.38 -42.26
CA GLN A 22 7.79 -45.47 -40.82
C GLN A 22 8.91 -44.75 -40.05
N TYR A 23 8.57 -43.61 -39.50
CA TYR A 23 9.51 -42.84 -38.67
C TYR A 23 9.69 -43.52 -37.31
N SER A 24 10.95 -43.65 -36.86
CA SER A 24 11.28 -44.10 -35.50
C SER A 24 10.77 -43.07 -34.47
N ARG A 25 10.65 -43.48 -33.18
CA ARG A 25 10.22 -42.55 -32.12
C ARG A 25 11.15 -41.31 -32.05
N LYS A 26 12.44 -41.49 -32.25
CA LYS A 26 13.44 -40.44 -32.23
C LYS A 26 13.27 -39.44 -33.39
N GLU A 27 12.97 -39.94 -34.60
CA GLU A 27 12.74 -39.12 -35.78
C GLU A 27 11.41 -38.34 -35.66
N ARG A 28 10.37 -38.92 -35.05
CA ARG A 28 9.11 -38.21 -34.77
C ARG A 28 9.30 -37.08 -33.78
N TRP A 29 10.11 -37.31 -32.74
CA TRP A 29 10.46 -36.31 -31.74
C TRP A 29 11.26 -35.13 -32.36
N ALA A 30 12.28 -35.44 -33.16
CA ALA A 30 13.07 -34.43 -33.87
C ALA A 30 12.21 -33.59 -34.80
N ASN A 31 11.34 -34.24 -35.60
CA ASN A 31 10.44 -33.56 -36.50
C ASN A 31 9.41 -32.70 -35.79
N TRP A 32 8.85 -33.20 -34.66
CA TRP A 32 7.94 -32.40 -33.82
C TRP A 32 8.64 -31.15 -33.25
N TRP A 33 9.91 -31.32 -32.83
CA TRP A 33 10.70 -30.22 -32.27
C TRP A 33 11.00 -29.15 -33.31
N ASP A 34 11.40 -29.55 -34.54
CA ASP A 34 11.66 -28.63 -35.63
C ASP A 34 10.42 -27.78 -36.02
N TYR A 35 9.26 -28.41 -36.02
CA TYR A 35 8.01 -27.71 -36.36
C TYR A 35 7.50 -26.82 -35.23
N ASN A 36 7.70 -27.24 -33.98
CA ASN A 36 7.12 -26.56 -32.82
C ASN A 36 8.13 -25.67 -32.05
N LEU A 37 9.41 -25.64 -32.44
CA LEU A 37 10.44 -24.88 -31.77
C LEU A 37 10.05 -23.42 -31.57
N LYS A 38 9.48 -22.78 -32.56
CA LYS A 38 9.03 -21.38 -32.49
C LYS A 38 7.95 -21.20 -31.41
N TRP A 39 7.00 -22.11 -31.38
CA TRP A 39 5.92 -22.04 -30.39
C TRP A 39 6.41 -22.37 -28.97
N VAL A 40 7.31 -23.34 -28.83
CA VAL A 40 7.94 -23.69 -27.56
C VAL A 40 8.73 -22.50 -27.00
N LEU A 41 9.48 -21.80 -27.86
CA LEU A 41 10.20 -20.61 -27.45
C LEU A 41 9.24 -19.48 -27.04
N ILE A 42 8.21 -19.20 -27.83
CA ILE A 42 7.23 -18.14 -27.52
C ILE A 42 6.52 -18.44 -26.20
N PHE A 43 5.97 -19.65 -26.06
CA PHE A 43 5.27 -20.02 -24.81
C PHE A 43 6.22 -20.19 -23.63
N GLY A 44 7.47 -20.63 -23.86
CA GLY A 44 8.49 -20.70 -22.81
C GLY A 44 8.86 -19.32 -22.28
N ILE A 45 9.10 -18.35 -23.16
CA ILE A 45 9.41 -16.96 -22.77
C ILE A 45 8.19 -16.31 -22.10
N ALA A 46 7.00 -16.48 -22.67
CA ALA A 46 5.78 -15.96 -22.07
C ALA A 46 5.50 -16.55 -20.68
N GLY A 47 5.68 -17.87 -20.52
CA GLY A 47 5.53 -18.55 -19.24
C GLY A 47 6.58 -18.10 -18.20
N ALA A 48 7.84 -17.93 -18.63
CA ALA A 48 8.91 -17.39 -17.77
C ALA A 48 8.62 -15.95 -17.33
N PHE A 49 8.09 -15.12 -18.23
CA PHE A 49 7.70 -13.75 -17.93
C PHE A 49 6.54 -13.70 -16.93
N VAL A 50 5.51 -14.51 -17.13
CA VAL A 50 4.38 -14.63 -16.19
C VAL A 50 4.88 -15.12 -14.84
N ALA A 51 5.71 -16.16 -14.78
CA ALA A 51 6.29 -16.67 -13.55
C ALA A 51 7.14 -15.59 -12.84
N TYR A 52 7.93 -14.83 -13.59
CA TYR A 52 8.72 -13.72 -13.04
C TYR A 52 7.82 -12.63 -12.42
N CYS A 53 6.74 -12.26 -13.09
CA CYS A 53 5.77 -11.30 -12.54
C CYS A 53 5.10 -11.83 -11.27
N PHE A 54 4.68 -13.10 -11.25
CA PHE A 54 4.07 -13.72 -10.06
C PHE A 54 5.06 -13.82 -8.89
N ILE A 55 6.27 -14.27 -9.16
CA ILE A 55 7.32 -14.38 -8.12
C ILE A 55 7.66 -12.98 -7.58
N GLY A 56 7.82 -12.00 -8.47
CA GLY A 56 8.09 -10.61 -8.09
C GLY A 56 7.00 -10.04 -7.20
N GLN A 57 5.75 -10.24 -7.56
CA GLN A 57 4.61 -9.67 -6.84
C GLN A 57 4.29 -10.40 -5.53
N TYR A 58 4.52 -11.71 -5.45
CA TYR A 58 4.15 -12.51 -4.28
C TYR A 58 5.29 -12.70 -3.28
N PHE A 59 6.54 -12.81 -3.74
CA PHE A 59 7.69 -13.10 -2.88
C PHE A 59 8.63 -11.91 -2.64
N LEU A 60 8.65 -10.93 -3.54
CA LEU A 60 9.54 -9.77 -3.42
C LEU A 60 8.83 -8.50 -2.94
N THR A 61 7.50 -8.49 -2.92
CA THR A 61 6.74 -7.35 -2.40
C THR A 61 6.51 -7.57 -0.92
N THR A 62 7.04 -6.66 -0.10
CA THR A 62 6.76 -6.65 1.33
C THR A 62 5.32 -6.17 1.53
N HIS A 63 4.49 -7.00 2.11
CA HIS A 63 3.13 -6.65 2.49
C HIS A 63 3.17 -6.04 3.89
N PRO A 64 2.80 -4.78 4.07
CA PRO A 64 2.80 -4.18 5.40
C PRO A 64 1.68 -4.78 6.25
N ASP A 65 1.98 -5.03 7.54
CA ASP A 65 0.99 -5.44 8.53
C ASP A 65 0.08 -4.27 8.91
N TYR A 66 0.69 -3.07 8.96
CA TYR A 66 -0.01 -1.84 9.32
C TYR A 66 0.23 -0.75 8.29
N ASN A 67 -0.85 -0.05 7.95
CA ASN A 67 -0.79 1.21 7.22
C ASN A 67 -1.20 2.34 8.16
N VAL A 68 -0.33 3.32 8.32
CA VAL A 68 -0.55 4.53 9.12
C VAL A 68 -0.52 5.71 8.17
N ALA A 69 -1.55 6.53 8.22
CA ALA A 69 -1.64 7.74 7.41
C ALA A 69 -1.08 8.93 8.18
N VAL A 70 -0.23 9.71 7.54
CA VAL A 70 0.22 11.01 8.04
C VAL A 70 -0.42 12.08 7.17
N VAL A 71 -1.21 12.98 7.78
CA VAL A 71 -1.91 14.07 7.08
C VAL A 71 -1.40 15.39 7.64
N SER A 72 -0.70 16.14 6.80
CA SER A 72 -0.08 17.40 7.20
C SER A 72 0.08 18.34 5.99
N PRO A 73 0.29 19.65 6.20
CA PRO A 73 0.49 20.60 5.11
C PRO A 73 1.83 20.42 4.38
N TYR A 74 2.75 19.65 4.92
CA TYR A 74 4.07 19.36 4.34
C TYR A 74 4.48 17.91 4.56
N TYR A 75 5.40 17.41 3.74
CA TYR A 75 5.99 16.08 3.92
C TYR A 75 6.91 16.07 5.15
N LEU A 76 6.82 15.01 5.93
CA LEU A 76 7.81 14.73 6.97
C LEU A 76 9.17 14.39 6.31
N PRO A 77 10.29 14.76 6.96
CA PRO A 77 11.62 14.35 6.51
C PRO A 77 11.75 12.84 6.40
N GLU A 78 12.45 12.35 5.39
CA GLU A 78 12.61 10.90 5.14
C GLU A 78 13.27 10.18 6.33
N ALA A 79 14.22 10.83 7.02
CA ALA A 79 14.85 10.30 8.22
C ALA A 79 13.82 10.07 9.34
N THR A 80 12.93 11.04 9.57
CA THR A 80 11.85 10.95 10.55
C THR A 80 10.87 9.85 10.19
N VAL A 81 10.47 9.76 8.90
CA VAL A 81 9.56 8.70 8.40
C VAL A 81 10.15 7.33 8.62
N THR A 82 11.42 7.14 8.26
CA THR A 82 12.10 5.85 8.41
C THR A 82 12.23 5.43 9.87
N ALA A 83 12.65 6.37 10.74
CA ALA A 83 12.75 6.11 12.17
C ALA A 83 11.37 5.78 12.78
N LEU A 84 10.34 6.55 12.40
CA LEU A 84 8.98 6.34 12.88
C LEU A 84 8.43 4.98 12.45
N GLN A 85 8.63 4.56 11.20
CA GLN A 85 8.22 3.23 10.72
C GLN A 85 8.88 2.12 11.53
N GLN A 86 10.19 2.25 11.81
CA GLN A 86 10.94 1.26 12.60
C GLN A 86 10.47 1.19 14.05
N GLN A 87 10.23 2.35 14.66
CA GLN A 87 9.76 2.42 16.04
C GLN A 87 8.33 1.91 16.18
N LEU A 88 7.41 2.27 15.28
CA LEU A 88 6.05 1.77 15.28
C LEU A 88 5.99 0.25 15.10
N ALA A 89 6.88 -0.33 14.26
CA ALA A 89 6.94 -1.77 14.06
C ALA A 89 7.32 -2.54 15.34
N ALA A 90 8.06 -1.92 16.27
CA ALA A 90 8.40 -2.54 17.55
C ALA A 90 7.18 -2.72 18.50
N TYR A 91 6.08 -2.00 18.24
CA TYR A 91 4.84 -2.08 19.01
C TYR A 91 3.73 -2.86 18.30
N GLY A 92 3.96 -3.27 17.05
CA GLY A 92 3.02 -4.06 16.26
C GLY A 92 3.21 -5.55 16.44
N GLU A 93 2.25 -6.32 15.91
CA GLU A 93 2.29 -7.77 15.81
C GLU A 93 2.34 -8.18 14.33
N ASP A 94 2.92 -9.34 14.04
CA ASP A 94 2.92 -9.93 12.70
C ASP A 94 1.51 -10.43 12.36
N CYS A 95 0.79 -9.64 11.59
CA CYS A 95 -0.58 -9.92 11.20
C CYS A 95 -0.66 -10.78 9.93
N ASN A 96 0.38 -10.80 9.11
CA ASN A 96 0.41 -11.51 7.84
C ASN A 96 1.12 -12.87 7.92
N GLY A 97 1.83 -13.16 9.01
CA GLY A 97 2.50 -14.44 9.29
C GLY A 97 3.80 -14.64 8.50
N ASP A 98 4.43 -13.55 8.03
CA ASP A 98 5.70 -13.62 7.28
C ASP A 98 6.95 -13.58 8.18
N GLY A 99 6.76 -13.48 9.50
CA GLY A 99 7.81 -13.45 10.52
C GLY A 99 8.45 -12.08 10.69
N LYS A 100 7.85 -11.02 10.14
CA LYS A 100 8.31 -9.63 10.27
C LYS A 100 7.12 -8.73 10.56
N VAL A 101 7.35 -7.67 11.30
CA VAL A 101 6.37 -6.61 11.50
C VAL A 101 6.76 -5.42 10.64
N VAL A 102 5.91 -5.05 9.69
CA VAL A 102 6.17 -3.95 8.76
C VAL A 102 5.07 -2.91 8.86
N VAL A 103 5.45 -1.70 9.26
CA VAL A 103 4.57 -0.53 9.26
C VAL A 103 4.89 0.36 8.08
N LYS A 104 3.89 0.67 7.27
CA LYS A 104 4.01 1.61 6.16
C LYS A 104 3.35 2.93 6.52
N LEU A 105 4.12 4.02 6.43
CA LEU A 105 3.59 5.37 6.54
C LEU A 105 3.20 5.89 5.16
N ASN A 106 1.93 6.28 5.03
CA ASN A 106 1.38 6.90 3.84
C ASN A 106 1.21 8.40 4.11
N GLN A 107 1.96 9.25 3.42
CA GLN A 107 1.91 10.69 3.60
C GLN A 107 0.92 11.34 2.63
N TYR A 108 0.02 12.15 3.17
CA TYR A 108 -0.97 12.94 2.44
C TYR A 108 -0.77 14.41 2.74
N THR A 109 -0.30 15.16 1.75
CA THR A 109 -0.06 16.59 1.91
C THR A 109 -1.35 17.32 1.67
N MET A 110 -1.89 17.93 2.73
CA MET A 110 -3.14 18.70 2.71
C MET A 110 -3.10 19.79 3.78
N ALA A 111 -3.58 20.96 3.42
CA ALA A 111 -3.83 22.07 4.34
C ALA A 111 -5.33 22.38 4.35
N PHE A 112 -6.00 22.13 5.48
CA PHE A 112 -7.44 22.32 5.57
C PHE A 112 -7.86 23.80 5.70
N ASN A 113 -6.99 24.67 6.24
CA ASN A 113 -7.34 26.03 6.63
C ASN A 113 -6.27 27.08 6.27
N SER A 114 -5.34 26.82 5.34
CA SER A 114 -4.30 27.79 4.97
C SER A 114 -4.60 28.49 3.65
N GLU A 115 -4.54 29.83 3.63
CA GLU A 115 -4.65 30.64 2.42
C GLU A 115 -3.43 30.49 1.49
N ASP A 116 -2.30 30.00 2.03
CA ASP A 116 -1.03 29.82 1.32
C ASP A 116 -0.80 28.39 0.83
N SER A 117 -1.84 27.56 0.76
CA SER A 117 -1.70 26.18 0.31
C SER A 117 -1.49 26.10 -1.21
N ASP A 118 -0.65 25.15 -1.64
CA ASP A 118 -0.52 24.79 -3.06
C ASP A 118 -1.75 23.96 -3.47
N ALA A 119 -2.70 24.61 -4.16
CA ALA A 119 -3.96 24.00 -4.59
C ALA A 119 -3.76 22.69 -5.39
N TYR A 120 -2.64 22.52 -6.10
CA TYR A 120 -2.33 21.30 -6.83
C TYR A 120 -1.92 20.16 -5.88
N LEU A 121 -1.08 20.44 -4.89
CA LEU A 121 -0.67 19.46 -3.87
C LEU A 121 -1.86 19.05 -3.02
N ASP A 122 -2.70 19.99 -2.60
CA ASP A 122 -3.91 19.71 -1.83
C ASP A 122 -4.90 18.85 -2.61
N MET A 123 -5.11 19.12 -3.89
CA MET A 123 -5.98 18.30 -4.74
C MET A 123 -5.43 16.87 -4.91
N ALA A 124 -4.12 16.73 -5.09
CA ALA A 124 -3.48 15.42 -5.18
C ALA A 124 -3.54 14.66 -3.84
N GLY A 125 -3.29 15.35 -2.73
CA GLY A 125 -3.41 14.83 -1.36
C GLY A 125 -4.83 14.36 -1.06
N THR A 126 -5.83 15.20 -1.35
CA THR A 126 -7.27 14.89 -1.17
C THR A 126 -7.68 13.65 -1.95
N THR A 127 -7.27 13.54 -3.21
CA THR A 127 -7.60 12.37 -4.04
C THR A 127 -6.99 11.08 -3.49
N LYS A 128 -5.74 11.13 -3.08
CA LYS A 128 -5.05 9.97 -2.48
C LYS A 128 -5.66 9.57 -1.13
N LEU A 129 -5.92 10.55 -0.26
CA LEU A 129 -6.55 10.32 1.04
C LEU A 129 -7.97 9.76 0.89
N SER A 130 -8.76 10.29 -0.04
CA SER A 130 -10.10 9.75 -0.34
C SER A 130 -10.05 8.29 -0.79
N THR A 131 -9.04 7.92 -1.56
CA THR A 131 -8.83 6.51 -1.99
C THR A 131 -8.44 5.63 -0.80
N ASP A 132 -7.55 6.10 0.09
CA ASP A 132 -7.20 5.39 1.34
C ASP A 132 -8.44 5.16 2.20
N ILE A 133 -9.23 6.20 2.41
CA ILE A 133 -10.46 6.13 3.19
C ILE A 133 -11.46 5.16 2.57
N GLN A 134 -11.68 5.19 1.25
CA GLN A 134 -12.61 4.29 0.57
C GLN A 134 -12.17 2.84 0.62
N SER A 135 -10.87 2.58 0.49
CA SER A 135 -10.31 1.23 0.54
C SER A 135 -10.06 0.71 1.96
N SER A 136 -10.29 1.53 3.00
CA SER A 136 -9.96 1.21 4.39
C SER A 136 -8.50 0.78 4.58
N LEU A 137 -7.59 1.43 3.85
CA LEU A 137 -6.18 1.08 3.83
C LEU A 137 -5.50 1.37 5.17
N SER A 138 -5.65 2.61 5.67
CA SER A 138 -5.02 3.05 6.92
C SER A 138 -6.02 2.97 8.09
N SER A 139 -5.58 2.38 9.20
CA SER A 139 -6.35 2.27 10.44
C SER A 139 -6.04 3.37 11.45
N ILE A 140 -4.82 3.89 11.44
CA ILE A 140 -4.33 4.92 12.35
C ILE A 140 -3.92 6.15 11.54
N PHE A 141 -4.27 7.32 12.07
CA PHE A 141 -3.95 8.62 11.46
C PHE A 141 -3.08 9.44 12.39
N ILE A 142 -2.00 10.03 11.85
CA ILE A 142 -1.17 11.04 12.49
C ILE A 142 -1.51 12.36 11.79
N LEU A 143 -2.07 13.30 12.51
CA LEU A 143 -2.75 14.47 11.99
C LEU A 143 -2.09 15.75 12.52
N TYR A 144 -1.82 16.71 11.62
CA TYR A 144 -1.41 18.05 12.01
C TYR A 144 -2.64 18.93 12.36
N ASP A 145 -3.71 18.83 11.58
CA ASP A 145 -4.99 19.51 11.84
C ASP A 145 -6.13 18.48 11.95
N PRO A 146 -6.38 17.95 13.16
CA PRO A 146 -7.44 16.98 13.37
C PRO A 146 -8.85 17.57 13.22
N ALA A 147 -9.02 18.88 13.45
CA ALA A 147 -10.30 19.55 13.29
C ALA A 147 -10.73 19.59 11.82
N GLY A 148 -9.85 20.11 10.96
CA GLY A 148 -10.08 20.14 9.52
C GLY A 148 -10.22 18.75 8.91
N PHE A 149 -9.42 17.78 9.39
CA PHE A 149 -9.50 16.39 8.96
C PHE A 149 -10.86 15.78 9.28
N GLN A 150 -11.32 15.87 10.54
CA GLN A 150 -12.60 15.29 10.96
C GLN A 150 -13.79 15.97 10.28
N GLN A 151 -13.76 17.30 10.17
CA GLN A 151 -14.81 18.05 9.47
C GLN A 151 -14.93 17.67 7.99
N THR A 152 -13.80 17.36 7.34
CA THR A 152 -13.76 17.04 5.91
C THR A 152 -14.08 15.57 5.64
N THR A 153 -13.64 14.68 6.51
CA THR A 153 -13.67 13.23 6.23
C THR A 153 -14.67 12.46 7.09
N GLY A 154 -14.98 12.94 8.30
CA GLY A 154 -15.83 12.23 9.26
C GLY A 154 -15.29 10.85 9.64
N THR A 155 -13.96 10.62 9.54
CA THR A 155 -13.41 9.25 9.53
C THR A 155 -13.02 8.73 10.92
N LEU A 156 -12.75 9.62 11.88
CA LEU A 156 -12.30 9.23 13.22
C LEU A 156 -13.44 8.68 14.07
N ARG A 157 -13.11 7.76 14.98
CA ARG A 157 -14.00 7.37 16.08
C ARG A 157 -13.58 8.04 17.38
N TYR A 158 -14.47 8.05 18.35
CA TYR A 158 -14.18 8.50 19.69
C TYR A 158 -13.18 7.59 20.40
N LEU A 159 -12.44 8.15 21.35
CA LEU A 159 -11.43 7.42 22.14
C LEU A 159 -12.03 6.28 22.97
N ASP A 160 -13.30 6.40 23.37
CA ASP A 160 -14.06 5.35 24.07
C ASP A 160 -14.61 4.26 23.14
N GLY A 161 -14.36 4.36 21.82
CA GLY A 161 -14.66 3.35 20.81
C GLY A 161 -15.98 3.52 20.10
N HIS A 162 -16.86 4.45 20.50
CA HIS A 162 -18.10 4.67 19.75
C HIS A 162 -17.87 5.52 18.49
N LEU A 163 -18.82 5.44 17.55
CA LEU A 163 -18.77 6.19 16.31
C LEU A 163 -19.53 7.51 16.44
N PRO A 164 -19.07 8.59 15.78
CA PRO A 164 -19.85 9.81 15.63
C PRO A 164 -21.24 9.53 15.06
N LYS A 165 -22.26 10.20 15.56
CA LYS A 165 -23.65 10.02 15.08
C LYS A 165 -23.93 10.81 13.81
N SER A 166 -23.15 11.86 13.55
CA SER A 166 -23.22 12.67 12.33
C SER A 166 -21.84 13.23 11.98
N ASP A 167 -21.66 13.60 10.70
CA ASP A 167 -20.46 14.25 10.20
C ASP A 167 -20.27 15.67 10.82
N ALA A 168 -21.31 16.17 11.50
CA ALA A 168 -21.31 17.48 12.17
C ALA A 168 -20.88 17.42 13.64
N ASP A 169 -20.54 16.22 14.17
CA ASP A 169 -19.97 16.11 15.50
C ASP A 169 -18.59 16.80 15.51
N SER A 170 -18.54 17.97 16.14
CA SER A 170 -17.40 18.88 16.07
C SER A 170 -16.41 18.72 17.24
N ASP A 171 -16.66 17.79 18.13
CA ASP A 171 -15.86 17.51 19.32
C ASP A 171 -14.69 16.55 19.03
N TRP A 172 -13.97 16.85 17.94
CA TRP A 172 -12.83 16.09 17.45
C TRP A 172 -11.76 15.81 18.54
N TRP A 173 -11.65 16.68 19.54
CA TRP A 173 -10.69 16.52 20.64
C TRP A 173 -10.96 15.28 21.50
N ASN A 174 -12.16 14.71 21.44
CA ASN A 174 -12.50 13.43 22.07
C ASN A 174 -12.17 12.23 21.18
N MET A 175 -11.64 12.44 19.97
CA MET A 175 -11.33 11.40 18.98
C MET A 175 -9.82 11.20 18.78
N VAL A 176 -8.99 12.06 19.38
CA VAL A 176 -7.54 12.04 19.21
C VAL A 176 -6.81 12.24 20.52
N TYR A 177 -5.56 11.76 20.57
CA TYR A 177 -4.57 12.18 21.57
C TYR A 177 -3.58 13.14 20.92
N ARG A 178 -3.08 14.11 21.66
CA ARG A 178 -1.87 14.83 21.24
C ARG A 178 -0.68 13.88 21.24
N TRP A 179 0.27 14.07 20.38
CA TRP A 179 1.51 13.29 20.37
C TRP A 179 2.17 13.28 21.76
N THR A 180 2.20 14.45 22.39
CA THR A 180 2.77 14.68 23.73
C THR A 180 1.99 14.02 24.87
N ASP A 181 0.72 13.66 24.66
CA ASP A 181 -0.12 12.97 25.64
C ASP A 181 0.18 11.46 25.71
N CYS A 182 0.91 10.92 24.74
CA CYS A 182 1.20 9.50 24.61
C CYS A 182 2.64 9.20 25.08
N PRO A 183 2.83 8.64 26.28
CA PRO A 183 4.16 8.34 26.81
C PRO A 183 4.96 7.40 25.89
N VAL A 184 4.30 6.47 25.20
CA VAL A 184 4.92 5.55 24.25
C VAL A 184 5.49 6.31 23.06
N LEU A 185 4.71 7.24 22.47
CA LEU A 185 5.13 8.00 21.30
C LEU A 185 6.28 8.97 21.63
N THR A 186 6.19 9.66 22.75
CA THR A 186 7.24 10.58 23.19
C THR A 186 8.52 9.86 23.63
N GLY A 187 8.41 8.59 24.02
CA GLY A 187 9.55 7.74 24.39
C GLY A 187 10.27 7.11 23.18
N MET A 188 9.77 7.28 21.94
CA MET A 188 10.42 6.73 20.75
C MET A 188 11.70 7.47 20.39
N GLU A 189 12.74 6.72 20.02
CA GLU A 189 13.99 7.29 19.53
C GLU A 189 13.90 7.58 18.02
N LEU A 190 13.43 8.77 17.67
CA LEU A 190 13.22 9.17 16.26
C LEU A 190 14.44 9.89 15.67
N GLY A 191 15.42 10.28 16.52
CA GLY A 191 16.61 10.98 16.07
C GLY A 191 16.34 12.38 15.53
N SER A 192 17.30 12.89 14.78
CA SER A 192 17.23 14.21 14.17
C SER A 192 17.24 14.10 12.64
N TYR A 193 16.69 15.11 11.98
CA TYR A 193 16.73 15.26 10.54
C TYR A 193 17.59 16.47 10.14
N THR A 194 18.19 16.38 8.96
CA THR A 194 18.93 17.49 8.35
C THR A 194 18.09 18.16 7.30
N SER A 195 18.36 19.44 7.04
CA SER A 195 17.67 20.16 5.95
C SER A 195 17.89 19.45 4.60
N ASP A 196 16.83 19.29 3.84
CA ASP A 196 16.84 18.72 2.52
C ASP A 196 15.96 19.55 1.56
N ALA A 197 15.65 19.01 0.38
CA ALA A 197 14.81 19.70 -0.61
C ALA A 197 13.37 19.96 -0.13
N VAL A 198 12.92 19.25 0.92
CA VAL A 198 11.56 19.31 1.46
C VAL A 198 11.52 20.16 2.73
N GLN A 199 12.56 20.05 3.56
CA GLN A 199 12.68 20.78 4.82
C GLN A 199 13.84 21.78 4.77
N SER A 200 13.54 23.06 4.94
CA SER A 200 14.54 24.13 4.93
C SER A 200 15.36 24.22 6.21
N ALA A 201 14.99 23.53 7.28
CA ALA A 201 15.68 23.54 8.56
C ALA A 201 15.99 22.12 9.04
N SER A 202 17.07 21.99 9.80
CA SER A 202 17.40 20.76 10.55
C SER A 202 16.77 20.84 11.93
N GLY A 203 16.39 19.68 12.50
CA GLY A 203 15.77 19.67 13.81
C GLY A 203 15.69 18.28 14.43
N ASP A 204 15.07 18.22 15.59
CA ASP A 204 14.74 16.99 16.28
C ASP A 204 13.36 16.48 15.84
N SER A 205 13.27 15.17 15.52
CA SER A 205 12.05 14.56 15.01
C SER A 205 10.92 14.53 16.04
N GLN A 206 11.24 14.39 17.34
CA GLN A 206 10.24 14.43 18.40
C GLN A 206 9.64 15.85 18.55
N THR A 207 10.48 16.88 18.44
CA THR A 207 10.01 18.27 18.48
C THR A 207 9.10 18.57 17.28
N LEU A 208 9.43 18.05 16.09
CA LEU A 208 8.59 18.20 14.90
C LEU A 208 7.20 17.56 15.08
N LEU A 209 7.14 16.39 15.71
CA LEU A 209 5.88 15.65 15.91
C LEU A 209 5.09 16.12 17.14
N ALA A 210 5.63 16.98 17.99
CA ALA A 210 4.96 17.48 19.18
C ALA A 210 3.63 18.22 18.89
N ASP A 211 3.51 18.82 17.69
CA ASP A 211 2.31 19.51 17.23
C ASP A 211 1.29 18.59 16.54
N TYR A 212 1.59 17.29 16.47
CA TYR A 212 0.70 16.31 15.83
C TYR A 212 -0.21 15.62 16.84
N TYR A 213 -1.26 15.04 16.28
CA TYR A 213 -2.26 14.25 16.99
C TYR A 213 -2.30 12.85 16.40
N ILE A 214 -2.66 11.87 17.23
CA ILE A 214 -2.90 10.52 16.76
C ILE A 214 -4.37 10.16 16.98
N GLY A 215 -5.00 9.60 15.96
CA GLY A 215 -6.39 9.16 15.97
C GLY A 215 -6.54 7.81 15.30
N ILE A 216 -7.64 7.13 15.62
CA ILE A 216 -7.98 5.85 15.04
C ILE A 216 -9.25 5.97 14.20
N ARG A 217 -9.28 5.22 13.13
CA ARG A 217 -10.41 5.16 12.21
C ARG A 217 -11.61 4.45 12.83
N GLY A 218 -12.81 4.98 12.57
CA GLY A 218 -14.06 4.30 12.82
C GLY A 218 -14.41 3.29 11.72
N ALA A 219 -15.07 2.21 12.08
CA ALA A 219 -15.55 1.20 11.15
C ALA A 219 -17.07 1.31 11.02
N TRP A 220 -17.56 1.93 9.94
CA TRP A 220 -18.99 2.12 9.68
C TRP A 220 -19.65 0.92 8.99
N LEU A 221 -18.87 0.14 8.24
CA LEU A 221 -19.32 -1.05 7.51
C LEU A 221 -18.64 -2.29 8.08
N LYS A 222 -19.32 -3.43 8.06
CA LYS A 222 -18.76 -4.71 8.54
C LYS A 222 -17.53 -5.14 7.74
N GLU A 223 -17.52 -4.86 6.44
CA GLU A 223 -16.36 -5.13 5.57
C GLU A 223 -15.15 -4.30 5.99
N SER A 224 -15.37 -3.03 6.34
CA SER A 224 -14.30 -2.16 6.86
C SER A 224 -13.81 -2.62 8.22
N ALA A 225 -14.69 -3.14 9.08
CA ALA A 225 -14.32 -3.57 10.42
C ALA A 225 -13.22 -4.65 10.38
N SER A 226 -13.37 -5.66 9.54
CA SER A 226 -12.36 -6.74 9.42
C SER A 226 -11.00 -6.24 8.89
N LEU A 227 -10.99 -5.24 8.01
CA LEU A 227 -9.75 -4.65 7.49
C LEU A 227 -9.04 -3.78 8.52
N LEU A 228 -9.81 -3.18 9.45
CA LEU A 228 -9.27 -2.27 10.47
C LEU A 228 -8.97 -2.98 11.80
N GLU A 229 -9.49 -4.20 11.98
CA GLU A 229 -9.35 -4.96 13.23
C GLU A 229 -7.88 -5.20 13.60
N ASN A 230 -7.02 -5.42 12.61
CA ASN A 230 -5.58 -5.56 12.81
C ASN A 230 -4.91 -4.28 13.36
N GLY A 231 -5.51 -3.10 13.19
CA GLY A 231 -4.99 -1.85 13.73
C GLY A 231 -5.20 -1.65 15.23
N GLU A 232 -6.14 -2.38 15.85
CA GLU A 232 -6.49 -2.23 17.26
C GLU A 232 -5.35 -2.57 18.23
N PRO A 233 -4.59 -3.69 18.05
CA PRO A 233 -3.47 -4.00 18.94
C PRO A 233 -2.38 -2.93 18.89
N LEU A 234 -2.04 -2.47 17.69
CA LEU A 234 -1.06 -1.39 17.52
C LEU A 234 -1.55 -0.11 18.18
N TRP A 235 -2.82 0.29 17.98
CA TRP A 235 -3.40 1.45 18.61
C TRP A 235 -3.33 1.38 20.14
N ALA A 236 -3.75 0.25 20.73
CA ALA A 236 -3.73 0.03 22.17
C ALA A 236 -2.30 0.14 22.75
N ASN A 237 -1.31 -0.43 22.04
CA ASN A 237 0.08 -0.36 22.46
C ASN A 237 0.64 1.06 22.37
N LEU A 238 0.34 1.82 21.31
CA LEU A 238 0.83 3.17 21.10
C LEU A 238 0.22 4.18 22.09
N THR A 239 -1.04 3.98 22.48
CA THR A 239 -1.78 4.87 23.38
C THR A 239 -1.79 4.39 24.83
N ALA A 240 -0.99 3.37 25.15
CA ALA A 240 -0.88 2.87 26.53
C ALA A 240 -0.43 3.96 27.51
N GLY A 241 -1.26 4.23 28.50
CA GLY A 241 -1.02 5.28 29.50
C GLY A 241 -1.26 6.71 29.02
N ALA A 242 -1.81 6.90 27.82
CA ALA A 242 -2.16 8.23 27.31
C ALA A 242 -3.34 8.82 28.09
N VAL A 243 -3.26 10.14 28.34
CA VAL A 243 -4.35 10.92 28.94
C VAL A 243 -4.60 12.10 28.03
N SER A 244 -5.78 12.14 27.39
CA SER A 244 -6.07 13.19 26.42
C SER A 244 -6.15 14.57 27.06
N THR A 245 -5.33 15.50 26.54
CA THR A 245 -5.40 16.94 26.82
C THR A 245 -5.86 17.73 25.59
N ALA A 246 -6.27 17.05 24.51
CA ALA A 246 -6.64 17.69 23.25
C ALA A 246 -7.84 18.66 23.39
N GLY A 247 -8.71 18.45 24.39
CA GLY A 247 -9.85 19.32 24.72
C GLY A 247 -9.55 20.46 25.69
N GLU A 248 -8.32 20.56 26.23
CA GLU A 248 -7.97 21.65 27.14
C GLU A 248 -7.80 22.96 26.35
N GLY A 249 -8.75 23.90 26.57
CA GLY A 249 -8.76 25.21 25.91
C GLY A 249 -9.82 25.36 24.80
N HIS A 250 -10.73 24.41 24.66
CA HIS A 250 -11.91 24.47 23.79
C HIS A 250 -13.20 24.67 24.57
#